data_541f9c1fe288639390208b1d3a962182
#
_entry.id   541f9c1fe288639390208b1d3a962182
#
_cell.length_a   1.000
_cell.length_b   1.000
_cell.length_c   1.000
_cell.angle_alpha   90.00
_cell.angle_beta   90.00
_cell.angle_gamma   90.00
#
_symmetry.space_group_name_H-M   'P 1'
#
loop_
_entity.id
_entity.type
_entity.pdbx_description
1 polymer ?
#
loop_
_entity_poly.entity_id
_entity_poly.type
_entity_poly.pdbx_seq_one_letter_code
_entity_poly.pdbx_strand_id
1 'polypeptide(L)'
;MRITANETTLPRLHLIGTLVLVLLVTLSLAVFFSWQNLSQQRNSMQRIEQVVVEQQKVRLREEMHSALSYLDYVRSRTEQELRDNAVRQVDAALHIAQAIYQRESPHQPPEKVKQLILEVLRPMRFFNGRGYYFVDDMQGRFVLLPTAPQLEGKDSIDNRDDTGHFIMRGLIEAAKKPPGEGFSRYRWY
;
A
#
# COMPACT_ATOMS: atom_id res chain seq x y z
N MET A 1 67.11 -32.54 58.45
CA MET A 1 66.28 -32.01 59.55
C MET A 1 65.32 -33.13 59.97
N ARG A 2 65.66 -33.89 61.08
CA ARG A 2 64.77 -34.97 61.54
C ARG A 2 63.73 -34.36 62.42
N ILE A 3 62.48 -34.43 61.95
CA ILE A 3 61.30 -34.01 62.70
C ILE A 3 61.03 -35.14 63.72
N THR A 4 61.35 -34.95 64.96
CA THR A 4 60.99 -35.85 66.04
C THR A 4 59.52 -35.64 66.36
N ALA A 5 58.70 -36.63 66.01
CA ALA A 5 57.25 -36.64 66.32
C ALA A 5 57.11 -36.78 67.87
N ASN A 6 56.69 -35.70 68.52
CA ASN A 6 56.31 -35.70 69.92
C ASN A 6 54.80 -36.03 70.00
N GLU A 7 54.28 -36.74 70.94
CA GLU A 7 52.90 -37.26 71.06
C GLU A 7 51.83 -36.20 71.02
N THR A 8 52.18 -34.94 71.17
CA THR A 8 51.26 -33.81 71.08
C THR A 8 51.19 -33.12 69.67
N THR A 9 52.18 -33.47 68.81
CA THR A 9 52.22 -32.85 67.44
C THR A 9 51.42 -33.62 66.39
N LEU A 10 51.24 -34.93 66.54
CA LEU A 10 50.48 -35.77 65.65
C LEU A 10 48.97 -35.37 65.57
N PRO A 11 48.22 -35.18 66.69
CA PRO A 11 46.80 -34.78 66.62
C PRO A 11 46.60 -33.37 66.07
N ARG A 12 47.55 -32.43 66.32
CA ARG A 12 47.48 -31.07 65.75
C ARG A 12 47.76 -31.06 64.27
N LEU A 13 48.66 -31.92 63.78
CA LEU A 13 48.92 -32.04 62.34
C LEU A 13 47.68 -32.62 61.57
N HIS A 14 47.04 -33.63 62.18
CA HIS A 14 45.79 -34.18 61.65
C HIS A 14 44.68 -33.16 61.66
N LEU A 15 44.50 -32.37 62.69
CA LEU A 15 43.46 -31.35 62.81
C LEU A 15 43.68 -30.21 61.83
N ILE A 16 44.88 -29.77 61.58
CA ILE A 16 45.25 -28.77 60.55
C ILE A 16 45.03 -29.37 59.16
N GLY A 17 45.42 -30.61 58.90
CA GLY A 17 45.24 -31.29 57.64
C GLY A 17 43.72 -31.44 57.25
N THR A 18 42.92 -31.86 58.23
CA THR A 18 41.47 -31.96 58.01
C THR A 18 40.82 -30.60 57.80
N LEU A 19 41.23 -29.54 58.52
CA LEU A 19 40.72 -28.18 58.35
C LEU A 19 41.07 -27.59 56.99
N VAL A 20 42.31 -27.79 56.52
CA VAL A 20 42.74 -27.39 55.17
C VAL A 20 41.98 -28.14 54.09
N LEU A 21 41.71 -29.43 54.25
CA LEU A 21 40.99 -30.24 53.31
C LEU A 21 39.53 -29.78 53.21
N VAL A 22 38.83 -29.49 54.33
CA VAL A 22 37.53 -28.98 54.40
C VAL A 22 37.41 -27.58 53.70
N LEU A 23 38.42 -26.73 53.95
CA LEU A 23 38.50 -25.41 53.38
C LEU A 23 38.70 -25.46 51.85
N LEU A 24 39.50 -26.38 51.35
CA LEU A 24 39.71 -26.61 49.93
C LEU A 24 38.43 -27.13 49.24
N VAL A 25 37.72 -28.05 49.87
CA VAL A 25 36.48 -28.58 49.36
C VAL A 25 35.39 -27.51 49.34
N THR A 26 35.22 -26.71 50.37
CA THR A 26 34.27 -25.62 50.42
C THR A 26 34.58 -24.53 49.40
N LEU A 27 35.85 -24.18 49.22
CA LEU A 27 36.30 -23.22 48.22
C LEU A 27 36.02 -23.75 46.79
N SER A 28 36.32 -25.02 46.53
CA SER A 28 36.07 -25.68 45.26
C SER A 28 34.54 -25.68 44.92
N LEU A 29 33.70 -26.01 45.88
CA LEU A 29 32.26 -25.97 45.74
C LEU A 29 31.76 -24.54 45.48
N ALA A 30 32.25 -23.55 46.22
CA ALA A 30 31.88 -22.15 46.03
C ALA A 30 32.24 -21.65 44.61
N VAL A 31 33.44 -21.97 44.13
CA VAL A 31 33.86 -21.64 42.75
C VAL A 31 33.02 -22.37 41.74
N PHE A 32 32.71 -23.64 41.92
CA PHE A 32 31.88 -24.42 41.03
C PHE A 32 30.44 -23.85 40.93
N PHE A 33 29.83 -23.58 42.07
CA PHE A 33 28.48 -22.96 42.09
C PHE A 33 28.46 -21.54 41.50
N SER A 34 29.50 -20.75 41.77
CA SER A 34 29.64 -19.42 41.20
C SER A 34 29.75 -19.47 39.68
N TRP A 35 30.53 -20.39 39.14
CA TRP A 35 30.71 -20.60 37.71
C TRP A 35 29.42 -21.11 37.04
N GLN A 36 28.76 -22.06 37.67
CA GLN A 36 27.47 -22.59 37.20
C GLN A 36 26.41 -21.51 37.16
N ASN A 37 26.32 -20.66 38.18
CA ASN A 37 25.36 -19.57 38.26
C ASN A 37 25.60 -18.49 37.18
N LEU A 38 26.87 -18.12 36.96
CA LEU A 38 27.27 -17.17 35.92
C LEU A 38 27.01 -17.71 34.51
N SER A 39 27.20 -19.00 34.26
CA SER A 39 26.95 -19.62 32.97
C SER A 39 25.43 -19.73 32.67
N GLN A 40 24.63 -20.03 33.69
CA GLN A 40 23.16 -20.04 33.57
C GLN A 40 22.58 -18.65 33.28
N GLN A 41 23.08 -17.59 33.93
CA GLN A 41 22.66 -16.23 33.70
C GLN A 41 22.96 -15.76 32.27
N ARG A 42 24.13 -16.08 31.73
CA ARG A 42 24.48 -15.72 30.34
C ARG A 42 23.59 -16.39 29.32
N ASN A 43 23.31 -17.67 29.50
CA ASN A 43 22.44 -18.43 28.57
C ASN A 43 20.98 -17.98 28.64
N SER A 44 20.47 -17.57 29.80
CA SER A 44 19.11 -17.06 29.94
C SER A 44 18.96 -15.68 29.33
N MET A 45 19.93 -14.77 29.44
CA MET A 45 19.94 -13.46 28.80
C MET A 45 19.88 -13.55 27.26
N GLN A 46 20.73 -14.40 26.68
CA GLN A 46 20.73 -14.60 25.22
C GLN A 46 19.42 -15.18 24.70
N ARG A 47 18.78 -16.09 25.42
CA ARG A 47 17.46 -16.63 25.06
C ARG A 47 16.37 -15.59 25.14
N ILE A 48 16.37 -14.76 26.19
CA ILE A 48 15.38 -13.69 26.35
C ILE A 48 15.54 -12.67 25.22
N GLU A 49 16.76 -12.27 24.90
CA GLU A 49 17.03 -11.33 23.81
C GLU A 49 16.54 -11.87 22.46
N GLN A 50 16.82 -13.13 22.14
CA GLN A 50 16.34 -13.78 20.91
C GLN A 50 14.81 -13.87 20.85
N VAL A 51 14.17 -14.24 21.95
CA VAL A 51 12.69 -14.34 22.02
C VAL A 51 12.05 -12.96 21.86
N VAL A 52 12.59 -11.94 22.52
CA VAL A 52 12.08 -10.57 22.42
C VAL A 52 12.24 -10.01 21.01
N VAL A 53 13.40 -10.21 20.39
CA VAL A 53 13.65 -9.77 18.99
C VAL A 53 12.70 -10.48 18.02
N GLU A 54 12.50 -11.80 18.20
CA GLU A 54 11.58 -12.54 17.33
C GLU A 54 10.12 -12.12 17.53
N GLN A 55 9.69 -11.89 18.75
CA GLN A 55 8.37 -11.34 19.05
C GLN A 55 8.18 -9.95 18.45
N GLN A 56 9.18 -9.07 18.52
CA GLN A 56 9.12 -7.74 17.90
C GLN A 56 9.04 -7.83 16.37
N LYS A 57 9.77 -8.75 15.74
CA LYS A 57 9.68 -8.97 14.28
C LYS A 57 8.30 -9.48 13.86
N VAL A 58 7.71 -10.41 14.61
CA VAL A 58 6.35 -10.90 14.35
C VAL A 58 5.35 -9.76 14.45
N ARG A 59 5.40 -9.01 15.55
CA ARG A 59 4.52 -7.86 15.78
C ARG A 59 4.66 -6.79 14.68
N LEU A 60 5.89 -6.43 14.31
CA LEU A 60 6.12 -5.48 13.23
C LEU A 60 5.57 -5.97 11.89
N ARG A 61 5.70 -7.27 11.61
CA ARG A 61 5.15 -7.88 10.40
C ARG A 61 3.62 -7.84 10.39
N GLU A 62 2.97 -8.08 11.52
CA GLU A 62 1.51 -7.99 11.68
C GLU A 62 1.02 -6.54 11.51
N GLU A 63 1.73 -5.58 12.12
CA GLU A 63 1.42 -4.15 11.97
C GLU A 63 1.57 -3.69 10.51
N MET A 64 2.64 -4.11 9.83
CA MET A 64 2.84 -3.84 8.40
C MET A 64 1.75 -4.47 7.54
N HIS A 65 1.38 -5.71 7.80
CA HIS A 65 0.32 -6.39 7.06
C HIS A 65 -1.03 -5.69 7.25
N SER A 66 -1.34 -5.29 8.47
CA SER A 66 -2.55 -4.52 8.77
C SER A 66 -2.57 -3.16 8.05
N ALA A 67 -1.44 -2.45 8.04
CA ALA A 67 -1.31 -1.18 7.33
C ALA A 67 -1.48 -1.34 5.81
N LEU A 68 -0.86 -2.36 5.21
CA LEU A 68 -1.03 -2.67 3.79
C LEU A 68 -2.46 -3.02 3.44
N SER A 69 -3.12 -3.87 4.25
CA SER A 69 -4.52 -4.23 4.06
C SER A 69 -5.45 -3.02 4.16
N TYR A 70 -5.17 -2.10 5.08
CA TYR A 70 -5.90 -0.85 5.19
C TYR A 70 -5.71 0.06 3.96
N LEU A 71 -4.48 0.17 3.45
CA LEU A 71 -4.21 0.94 2.22
C LEU A 71 -4.93 0.34 1.00
N ASP A 72 -4.94 -0.97 0.86
CA ASP A 72 -5.65 -1.65 -0.22
C ASP A 72 -7.17 -1.45 -0.10
N TYR A 73 -7.71 -1.50 1.10
CA TYR A 73 -9.11 -1.18 1.37
C TYR A 73 -9.47 0.26 0.97
N VAL A 74 -8.68 1.24 1.43
CA VAL A 74 -8.90 2.66 1.09
C VAL A 74 -8.80 2.89 -0.41
N ARG A 75 -7.81 2.27 -1.06
CA ARG A 75 -7.61 2.37 -2.50
C ARG A 75 -8.81 1.81 -3.28
N SER A 76 -9.25 0.59 -2.95
CA SER A 76 -10.37 -0.05 -3.65
C SER A 76 -11.67 0.74 -3.46
N ARG A 77 -11.92 1.24 -2.25
CA ARG A 77 -13.07 2.08 -1.95
C ARG A 77 -13.04 3.39 -2.74
N THR A 78 -11.88 4.05 -2.78
CA THR A 78 -11.72 5.29 -3.54
C THR A 78 -11.91 5.07 -5.04
N GLU A 79 -11.38 3.97 -5.60
CA GLU A 79 -11.59 3.61 -7.00
C GLU A 79 -13.08 3.37 -7.30
N GLN A 80 -13.81 2.71 -6.41
CA GLN A 80 -15.24 2.49 -6.56
C GLN A 80 -16.03 3.80 -6.51
N GLU A 81 -15.75 4.65 -5.53
CA GLU A 81 -16.39 5.97 -5.40
C GLU A 81 -16.14 6.85 -6.63
N LEU A 82 -14.93 6.82 -7.20
CA LEU A 82 -14.60 7.54 -8.43
C LEU A 82 -15.36 7.00 -9.64
N ARG A 83 -15.50 5.67 -9.78
CA ARG A 83 -16.28 5.05 -10.84
C ARG A 83 -17.76 5.43 -10.76
N ASP A 84 -18.35 5.29 -9.58
CA ASP A 84 -19.75 5.63 -9.35
C ASP A 84 -20.02 7.12 -9.62
N ASN A 85 -19.08 7.98 -9.23
CA ASN A 85 -19.17 9.40 -9.57
C ASN A 85 -19.04 9.66 -11.07
N ALA A 86 -18.13 8.99 -11.77
CA ALA A 86 -17.97 9.14 -13.21
C ALA A 86 -19.24 8.72 -13.95
N VAL A 87 -19.88 7.62 -13.57
CA VAL A 87 -21.17 7.20 -14.14
C VAL A 87 -22.20 8.30 -13.95
N ARG A 88 -22.39 8.79 -12.71
CA ARG A 88 -23.37 9.88 -12.45
C ARG A 88 -23.10 11.14 -13.27
N GLN A 89 -21.83 11.49 -13.51
CA GLN A 89 -21.50 12.64 -14.34
C GLN A 89 -21.87 12.40 -15.82
N VAL A 90 -21.57 11.23 -16.36
CA VAL A 90 -21.93 10.89 -17.74
C VAL A 90 -23.45 10.87 -17.92
N ASP A 91 -24.19 10.27 -16.99
CA ASP A 91 -25.65 10.26 -16.98
C ASP A 91 -26.23 11.69 -16.96
N ALA A 92 -25.67 12.54 -16.10
CA ALA A 92 -26.10 13.95 -16.04
C ALA A 92 -25.86 14.68 -17.37
N ALA A 93 -24.71 14.48 -18.01
CA ALA A 93 -24.40 15.05 -19.31
C ALA A 93 -25.37 14.55 -20.40
N LEU A 94 -25.66 13.24 -20.38
CA LEU A 94 -26.60 12.62 -21.31
C LEU A 94 -28.00 13.20 -21.14
N HIS A 95 -28.49 13.33 -19.91
CA HIS A 95 -29.81 13.95 -19.64
C HIS A 95 -29.87 15.41 -20.10
N ILE A 96 -28.80 16.19 -19.87
CA ILE A 96 -28.73 17.58 -20.37
C ILE A 96 -28.77 17.59 -21.89
N ALA A 97 -27.98 16.75 -22.55
CA ALA A 97 -27.97 16.65 -24.02
C ALA A 97 -29.34 16.24 -24.58
N GLN A 98 -29.97 15.25 -23.96
CA GLN A 98 -31.34 14.82 -24.37
C GLN A 98 -32.39 15.92 -24.20
N ALA A 99 -32.36 16.64 -23.08
CA ALA A 99 -33.28 17.74 -22.81
C ALA A 99 -33.14 18.87 -23.84
N ILE A 100 -31.91 19.24 -24.19
CA ILE A 100 -31.62 20.23 -25.21
C ILE A 100 -32.11 19.72 -26.58
N TYR A 101 -31.78 18.47 -26.92
CA TYR A 101 -32.19 17.87 -28.18
C TYR A 101 -33.70 17.83 -28.33
N GLN A 102 -34.43 17.37 -27.31
CA GLN A 102 -35.91 17.32 -27.34
C GLN A 102 -36.52 18.69 -27.50
N ARG A 103 -35.97 19.72 -26.87
CA ARG A 103 -36.49 21.07 -26.92
C ARG A 103 -36.20 21.76 -28.26
N GLU A 104 -34.97 21.62 -28.77
CA GLU A 104 -34.50 22.43 -29.90
C GLU A 104 -34.64 21.76 -31.26
N SER A 105 -34.64 20.40 -31.32
CA SER A 105 -34.69 19.65 -32.59
C SER A 105 -35.95 19.94 -33.47
N PRO A 106 -37.12 20.29 -32.89
CA PRO A 106 -38.25 20.70 -33.73
C PRO A 106 -38.08 22.07 -34.39
N HIS A 107 -37.16 22.89 -33.87
CA HIS A 107 -37.07 24.32 -34.23
C HIS A 107 -35.75 24.68 -34.92
N GLN A 108 -34.70 23.80 -34.79
CA GLN A 108 -33.37 24.11 -35.29
C GLN A 108 -32.77 22.95 -36.07
N PRO A 109 -31.85 23.24 -37.03
CA PRO A 109 -31.11 22.20 -37.74
C PRO A 109 -30.26 21.37 -36.78
N PRO A 110 -30.04 20.06 -37.06
CA PRO A 110 -29.31 19.15 -36.19
C PRO A 110 -27.90 19.64 -35.80
N GLU A 111 -27.19 20.31 -36.71
CA GLU A 111 -25.85 20.85 -36.43
C GLU A 111 -25.87 21.98 -35.40
N LYS A 112 -26.93 22.82 -35.42
CA LYS A 112 -27.08 23.86 -34.39
C LYS A 112 -27.45 23.29 -33.04
N VAL A 113 -28.27 22.26 -32.97
CA VAL A 113 -28.63 21.57 -31.74
C VAL A 113 -27.37 20.91 -31.15
N LYS A 114 -26.57 20.26 -32.00
CA LYS A 114 -25.27 19.69 -31.59
C LYS A 114 -24.34 20.74 -31.01
N GLN A 115 -24.16 21.88 -31.69
CA GLN A 115 -23.33 22.97 -31.18
C GLN A 115 -23.80 23.47 -29.81
N LEU A 116 -25.12 23.65 -29.63
CA LEU A 116 -25.67 24.07 -28.36
C LEU A 116 -25.37 23.11 -27.22
N ILE A 117 -25.47 21.80 -27.47
CA ILE A 117 -25.11 20.76 -26.49
C ILE A 117 -23.63 20.88 -26.14
N LEU A 118 -22.74 21.00 -27.12
CA LEU A 118 -21.33 21.10 -26.91
C LEU A 118 -20.94 22.39 -26.13
N GLU A 119 -21.58 23.51 -26.44
CA GLU A 119 -21.38 24.78 -25.73
C GLU A 119 -21.77 24.70 -24.26
N VAL A 120 -22.85 24.00 -23.93
CA VAL A 120 -23.30 23.80 -22.55
C VAL A 120 -22.32 22.87 -21.79
N LEU A 121 -21.84 21.80 -22.40
CA LEU A 121 -20.95 20.86 -21.77
C LEU A 121 -19.52 21.38 -21.61
N ARG A 122 -19.06 22.26 -22.51
CA ARG A 122 -17.68 22.77 -22.57
C ARG A 122 -17.15 23.39 -21.26
N PRO A 123 -17.88 24.28 -20.57
CA PRO A 123 -17.44 24.91 -19.33
C PRO A 123 -17.58 24.03 -18.08
N MET A 124 -18.34 22.93 -18.18
CA MET A 124 -18.65 22.11 -17.01
C MET A 124 -17.42 21.42 -16.46
N ARG A 125 -17.26 21.49 -15.14
CA ARG A 125 -16.14 20.87 -14.40
C ARG A 125 -16.67 20.16 -13.17
N PHE A 126 -16.01 19.08 -12.77
CA PHE A 126 -16.29 18.30 -11.57
C PHE A 126 -14.97 17.88 -10.90
N PHE A 127 -15.01 17.20 -9.75
CA PHE A 127 -13.85 16.82 -8.98
C PHE A 127 -12.87 17.97 -8.70
N ASN A 128 -13.39 19.10 -8.21
CA ASN A 128 -12.61 20.31 -7.94
C ASN A 128 -11.83 20.81 -9.19
N GLY A 129 -12.46 20.77 -10.34
CA GLY A 129 -11.93 21.26 -11.62
C GLY A 129 -11.06 20.26 -12.38
N ARG A 130 -10.77 19.08 -11.83
CA ARG A 130 -9.95 18.06 -12.50
C ARG A 130 -10.73 17.23 -13.53
N GLY A 131 -12.03 17.10 -13.35
CA GLY A 131 -12.91 16.38 -14.27
C GLY A 131 -13.57 17.35 -15.26
N TYR A 132 -13.79 16.88 -16.47
CA TYR A 132 -14.47 17.60 -17.55
C TYR A 132 -15.13 16.60 -18.48
N TYR A 133 -16.13 17.09 -19.25
CA TYR A 133 -16.72 16.29 -20.31
C TYR A 133 -15.91 16.44 -21.59
N PHE A 134 -15.73 15.35 -22.30
CA PHE A 134 -15.25 15.33 -23.67
C PHE A 134 -16.23 14.46 -24.50
N VAL A 135 -16.26 14.68 -25.79
CA VAL A 135 -17.13 13.95 -26.73
C VAL A 135 -16.28 13.51 -27.91
N ASP A 136 -16.36 12.24 -28.23
CA ASP A 136 -15.65 11.62 -29.36
C ASP A 136 -16.63 11.04 -30.36
N ASP A 137 -16.23 10.99 -31.62
CA ASP A 137 -16.95 10.20 -32.60
C ASP A 137 -16.42 8.75 -32.67
N MET A 138 -17.21 7.88 -33.27
CA MET A 138 -16.84 6.47 -33.43
C MET A 138 -15.69 6.23 -34.46
N GLN A 139 -15.22 7.31 -35.10
CA GLN A 139 -14.08 7.32 -36.01
C GLN A 139 -12.76 7.73 -35.32
N GLY A 140 -12.83 8.13 -34.04
CA GLY A 140 -11.66 8.46 -33.25
C GLY A 140 -11.25 9.93 -33.33
N ARG A 141 -12.19 10.83 -33.57
CA ARG A 141 -11.97 12.28 -33.54
C ARG A 141 -12.62 12.88 -32.30
N PHE A 142 -11.94 13.83 -31.67
CA PHE A 142 -12.54 14.65 -30.63
C PHE A 142 -13.56 15.62 -31.24
N VAL A 143 -14.80 15.52 -30.78
CA VAL A 143 -15.88 16.48 -31.11
C VAL A 143 -15.88 17.62 -30.10
N LEU A 144 -15.54 17.33 -28.83
CA LEU A 144 -15.36 18.27 -27.75
C LEU A 144 -14.17 17.84 -26.89
N LEU A 145 -13.18 18.71 -26.73
CA LEU A 145 -12.04 18.49 -25.84
C LEU A 145 -11.63 19.81 -25.16
N PRO A 146 -12.26 20.20 -24.04
CA PRO A 146 -12.06 21.50 -23.43
C PRO A 146 -10.64 21.82 -22.98
N THR A 147 -9.85 20.79 -22.68
CA THR A 147 -8.43 20.93 -22.24
C THR A 147 -7.44 21.05 -23.39
N ALA A 148 -7.84 20.66 -24.61
CA ALA A 148 -7.01 20.74 -25.79
C ALA A 148 -7.86 21.00 -27.06
N PRO A 149 -8.53 22.18 -27.17
CA PRO A 149 -9.46 22.47 -28.29
C PRO A 149 -8.80 22.38 -29.67
N GLN A 150 -7.48 22.54 -29.74
CA GLN A 150 -6.71 22.42 -30.97
C GLN A 150 -6.69 21.00 -31.57
N LEU A 151 -7.11 19.99 -30.79
CA LEU A 151 -7.25 18.61 -31.26
C LEU A 151 -8.66 18.27 -31.73
N GLU A 152 -9.63 19.16 -31.52
CA GLU A 152 -11.02 18.93 -31.97
C GLU A 152 -11.08 18.83 -33.51
N GLY A 153 -11.79 17.84 -34.02
CA GLY A 153 -11.94 17.53 -35.45
C GLY A 153 -10.76 16.77 -36.04
N LYS A 154 -9.64 16.62 -35.34
CA LYS A 154 -8.48 15.88 -35.85
C LYS A 154 -8.61 14.38 -35.62
N ASP A 155 -8.04 13.60 -36.54
CA ASP A 155 -7.90 12.16 -36.38
C ASP A 155 -6.94 11.87 -35.20
N SER A 156 -7.45 11.17 -34.20
CA SER A 156 -6.74 10.82 -32.97
C SER A 156 -6.81 9.33 -32.64
N ILE A 157 -7.25 8.52 -33.62
CA ILE A 157 -7.48 7.07 -33.41
C ILE A 157 -6.22 6.33 -32.93
N ASP A 158 -5.04 6.78 -33.37
CA ASP A 158 -3.76 6.19 -33.06
C ASP A 158 -3.01 6.90 -31.93
N ASN A 159 -3.63 7.87 -31.27
CA ASN A 159 -3.03 8.52 -30.11
C ASN A 159 -2.80 7.53 -28.98
N ARG A 160 -1.57 7.59 -28.43
CA ARG A 160 -1.13 6.75 -27.33
C ARG A 160 -0.72 7.58 -26.13
N ASP A 161 -0.90 7.01 -24.96
CA ASP A 161 -0.31 7.53 -23.74
C ASP A 161 1.17 7.15 -23.63
N ASP A 162 1.86 7.60 -22.56
CA ASP A 162 3.26 7.31 -22.27
C ASP A 162 3.57 5.83 -22.03
N THR A 163 2.53 5.03 -21.75
CA THR A 163 2.66 3.58 -21.60
C THR A 163 2.42 2.82 -22.90
N GLY A 164 2.12 3.54 -23.99
CA GLY A 164 1.83 2.96 -25.31
C GLY A 164 0.39 2.50 -25.50
N HIS A 165 -0.49 2.76 -24.55
CA HIS A 165 -1.89 2.40 -24.64
C HIS A 165 -2.65 3.33 -25.60
N PHE A 166 -3.45 2.77 -26.51
CA PHE A 166 -4.27 3.53 -27.45
C PHE A 166 -5.48 4.13 -26.74
N ILE A 167 -5.51 5.45 -26.60
CA ILE A 167 -6.55 6.16 -25.86
C ILE A 167 -7.91 6.02 -26.55
N MET A 168 -8.02 6.49 -27.80
CA MET A 168 -9.27 6.50 -28.55
C MET A 168 -9.82 5.11 -28.84
N ARG A 169 -8.96 4.16 -29.19
CA ARG A 169 -9.38 2.77 -29.44
C ARG A 169 -9.98 2.15 -28.18
N GLY A 170 -9.38 2.41 -27.00
CA GLY A 170 -9.89 1.91 -25.72
C GLY A 170 -11.25 2.50 -25.36
N LEU A 171 -11.47 3.79 -25.63
CA LEU A 171 -12.76 4.47 -25.42
C LEU A 171 -13.86 3.91 -26.35
N ILE A 172 -13.55 3.80 -27.63
CA ILE A 172 -14.50 3.26 -28.63
C ILE A 172 -14.84 1.80 -28.33
N GLU A 173 -13.84 1.00 -27.92
CA GLU A 173 -14.06 -0.39 -27.54
C GLU A 173 -14.97 -0.50 -26.30
N ALA A 174 -14.77 0.37 -25.30
CA ALA A 174 -15.63 0.41 -24.12
C ALA A 174 -17.06 0.78 -24.49
N ALA A 175 -17.26 1.76 -25.37
CA ALA A 175 -18.57 2.18 -25.84
C ALA A 175 -19.29 1.16 -26.73
N LYS A 176 -18.54 0.27 -27.42
CA LYS A 176 -19.13 -0.78 -28.28
C LYS A 176 -19.57 -2.02 -27.51
N LYS A 177 -19.08 -2.23 -26.27
CA LYS A 177 -19.47 -3.37 -25.44
C LYS A 177 -20.89 -3.17 -24.91
N PRO A 178 -21.77 -4.18 -24.96
CA PRO A 178 -23.07 -4.09 -24.30
C PRO A 178 -22.91 -3.80 -22.79
N PRO A 179 -23.72 -2.90 -22.21
CA PRO A 179 -24.88 -2.20 -22.75
C PRO A 179 -24.57 -0.91 -23.52
N GLY A 180 -23.37 -0.64 -23.94
CA GLY A 180 -22.97 0.57 -24.67
C GLY A 180 -22.27 1.59 -23.79
N GLU A 181 -21.83 1.17 -22.60
CA GLU A 181 -21.10 1.98 -21.63
C GLU A 181 -19.94 1.20 -21.03
N GLY A 182 -18.91 1.89 -20.52
CA GLY A 182 -17.76 1.25 -19.93
C GLY A 182 -16.70 2.22 -19.46
N PHE A 183 -15.60 1.66 -19.00
CA PHE A 183 -14.45 2.42 -18.53
C PHE A 183 -13.23 2.12 -19.38
N SER A 184 -12.48 3.19 -19.73
CA SER A 184 -11.15 3.08 -20.31
C SER A 184 -10.15 3.76 -19.39
N ARG A 185 -9.00 3.13 -19.14
CA ARG A 185 -7.94 3.67 -18.29
C ARG A 185 -6.76 4.07 -19.15
N TYR A 186 -6.39 5.33 -19.09
CA TYR A 186 -5.25 5.88 -19.83
C TYR A 186 -4.64 7.05 -19.06
N ARG A 187 -3.46 7.50 -19.47
CA ARG A 187 -2.83 8.72 -18.96
C ARG A 187 -3.02 9.85 -19.97
N TRP A 188 -3.43 11.01 -19.48
CA TRP A 188 -3.58 12.21 -20.28
C TRP A 188 -2.62 13.29 -19.76
N TYR A 189 -1.90 13.94 -20.66
CA TYR A 189 -0.90 14.99 -20.34
C TYR A 189 -1.53 16.37 -20.35
#